data_7b5122a4e7162e6aeafe6cbbc54752e9
#
_entry.id   7b5122a4e7162e6aeafe6cbbc54752e9
#
_cell.length_a   1.000
_cell.length_b   1.000
_cell.length_c   1.000
_cell.angle_alpha   90.00
_cell.angle_beta   90.00
_cell.angle_gamma   90.00
#
_symmetry.space_group_name_H-M   'P 1'
#
loop_
_entity.id
_entity.type
_entity.pdbx_description
1 polymer ?
#
loop_
_entity_poly.entity_id
_entity_poly.type
_entity_poly.pdbx_seq_one_letter_code
_entity_poly.pdbx_strand_id
1 'polypeptide(L)'
;MLNRLINMVLIKKFRIKSFKKINPIIEFENVTLAYGNRIILDNISFQINEGQIFGMLGPNGVGKSTIFNLITGLITPKHGKIKINGEDVLKYPVYLRTKKFKVGYVPQYGGFFNDLTLNDNLRAISEIVIEDKNMRQERIDYLLSKFELENVKNVKAKFLSGGQKKKLVX
;
A
#
# COMPACT_ATOMS: atom_id res chain seq x y z
N MET A 1 -20.67 -12.49 15.20
CA MET A 1 -21.18 -11.20 14.70
C MET A 1 -20.29 -10.56 13.64
N LEU A 2 -18.98 -10.76 13.71
CA LEU A 2 -18.02 -10.20 12.72
C LEU A 2 -18.11 -10.85 11.32
N ASN A 3 -18.48 -12.14 11.25
CA ASN A 3 -18.61 -12.85 9.96
C ASN A 3 -19.73 -12.31 9.05
N ARG A 4 -20.68 -11.55 9.61
CA ARG A 4 -21.73 -10.91 8.80
C ARG A 4 -21.30 -9.60 8.14
N LEU A 5 -20.26 -8.96 8.67
CA LEU A 5 -19.80 -7.66 8.15
C LEU A 5 -18.78 -7.81 7.01
N ILE A 6 -18.10 -8.96 6.95
CA ILE A 6 -17.09 -9.22 5.90
C ILE A 6 -17.78 -9.54 4.55
N ASN A 7 -19.01 -10.02 4.59
CA ASN A 7 -19.77 -10.33 3.35
C ASN A 7 -20.39 -9.09 2.67
N MET A 8 -20.18 -7.89 3.23
CA MET A 8 -20.68 -6.65 2.61
C MET A 8 -19.55 -5.93 1.86
N VAL A 9 -18.76 -6.69 1.10
CA VAL A 9 -17.91 -6.12 0.08
C VAL A 9 -18.77 -5.96 -1.17
N LEU A 10 -19.30 -4.77 -1.36
CA LEU A 10 -19.97 -4.40 -2.61
C LEU A 10 -18.94 -4.39 -3.73
N ILE A 11 -18.74 -5.54 -4.34
CA ILE A 11 -18.02 -5.64 -5.60
C ILE A 11 -18.97 -5.08 -6.68
N LYS A 12 -18.81 -3.83 -7.05
CA LYS A 12 -19.36 -3.41 -8.33
C LYS A 12 -18.59 -4.20 -9.40
N LYS A 13 -19.21 -5.26 -9.88
CA LYS A 13 -18.73 -6.02 -11.04
C LYS A 13 -18.73 -5.11 -12.27
N PHE A 14 -17.58 -4.52 -12.56
CA PHE A 14 -17.33 -4.06 -13.92
C PHE A 14 -17.25 -5.33 -14.79
N ARG A 15 -18.19 -5.47 -15.70
CA ARG A 15 -18.28 -6.63 -16.60
C ARG A 15 -17.18 -6.49 -17.66
N ILE A 16 -15.98 -6.96 -17.33
CA ILE A 16 -14.91 -7.07 -18.31
C ILE A 16 -15.16 -8.36 -19.08
N LYS A 17 -15.55 -8.22 -20.36
CA LYS A 17 -15.68 -9.34 -21.28
C LYS A 17 -14.29 -9.84 -21.69
N SER A 18 -13.67 -10.65 -20.87
CA SER A 18 -12.67 -11.63 -21.32
C SER A 18 -12.41 -12.61 -20.17
N PHE A 19 -12.41 -13.88 -20.51
CA PHE A 19 -11.97 -14.94 -19.61
C PHE A 19 -10.44 -14.88 -19.47
N LYS A 20 -9.91 -13.82 -18.89
CA LYS A 20 -8.53 -13.82 -18.47
C LYS A 20 -8.43 -14.75 -17.27
N LYS A 21 -7.50 -15.69 -17.32
CA LYS A 21 -7.17 -16.56 -16.18
C LYS A 21 -7.05 -15.69 -14.94
N ILE A 22 -7.89 -15.95 -13.94
CA ILE A 22 -7.90 -15.18 -12.69
C ILE A 22 -6.65 -15.57 -11.92
N ASN A 23 -5.66 -14.68 -11.92
CA ASN A 23 -4.42 -14.86 -11.15
C ASN A 23 -4.52 -13.98 -9.90
N PRO A 24 -4.67 -14.56 -8.73
CA PRO A 24 -4.65 -13.78 -7.50
C PRO A 24 -3.26 -13.19 -7.29
N ILE A 25 -3.20 -11.87 -7.08
CA ILE A 25 -1.95 -11.18 -6.78
C ILE A 25 -1.70 -11.13 -5.26
N ILE A 26 -2.78 -11.11 -4.46
CA ILE A 26 -2.71 -11.19 -3.00
C ILE A 26 -3.74 -12.22 -2.54
N GLU A 27 -3.31 -13.11 -1.64
CA GLU A 27 -4.19 -14.12 -1.04
C GLU A 27 -3.99 -14.14 0.47
N PHE A 28 -5.08 -14.16 1.21
CA PHE A 28 -5.14 -14.41 2.65
C PHE A 28 -5.83 -15.75 2.84
N GLU A 29 -5.18 -16.66 3.58
CA GLU A 29 -5.70 -18.00 3.86
C GLU A 29 -5.78 -18.21 5.38
N ASN A 30 -7.00 -18.17 5.91
CA ASN A 30 -7.31 -18.44 7.32
C ASN A 30 -6.47 -17.58 8.29
N VAL A 31 -6.29 -16.29 7.95
CA VAL A 31 -5.41 -15.39 8.70
C VAL A 31 -6.08 -14.93 9.99
N THR A 32 -5.39 -15.18 11.10
CA THR A 32 -5.82 -14.76 12.44
C THR A 32 -4.74 -13.90 13.07
N LEU A 33 -5.14 -12.77 13.64
CA LEU A 33 -4.26 -11.89 14.41
C LEU A 33 -4.91 -11.51 15.73
N ALA A 34 -4.16 -11.63 16.81
CA ALA A 34 -4.61 -11.24 18.14
C ALA A 34 -3.48 -10.56 18.89
N TYR A 35 -3.81 -9.60 19.75
CA TYR A 35 -2.91 -8.99 20.72
C TYR A 35 -3.38 -9.40 22.13
N GLY A 36 -2.61 -10.25 22.78
CA GLY A 36 -3.04 -10.88 24.01
C GLY A 36 -4.34 -11.65 23.78
N ASN A 37 -5.38 -11.34 24.53
CA ASN A 37 -6.70 -11.99 24.41
C ASN A 37 -7.63 -11.28 23.42
N ARG A 38 -7.20 -10.16 22.85
CA ARG A 38 -8.05 -9.39 21.90
C ARG A 38 -7.79 -9.84 20.47
N ILE A 39 -8.78 -10.49 19.86
CA ILE A 39 -8.74 -10.88 18.44
C ILE A 39 -9.04 -9.64 17.60
N ILE A 40 -8.15 -9.34 16.65
CA ILE A 40 -8.29 -8.23 15.69
C ILE A 40 -8.79 -8.76 14.34
N LEU A 41 -8.22 -9.86 13.88
CA LEU A 41 -8.66 -10.56 12.68
C LEU A 41 -8.90 -12.01 13.04
N ASP A 42 -10.08 -12.53 12.67
CA ASP A 42 -10.49 -13.90 13.00
C ASP A 42 -10.72 -14.71 11.74
N ASN A 43 -9.77 -15.60 11.44
CA ASN A 43 -9.87 -16.58 10.36
C ASN A 43 -10.28 -15.96 9.01
N ILE A 44 -9.60 -14.87 8.61
CA ILE A 44 -9.95 -14.12 7.41
C ILE A 44 -9.33 -14.76 6.16
N SER A 45 -10.16 -14.99 5.14
CA SER A 45 -9.72 -15.47 3.84
C SER A 45 -10.32 -14.61 2.73
N PHE A 46 -9.47 -14.14 1.83
CA PHE A 46 -9.90 -13.41 0.63
C PHE A 46 -8.76 -13.37 -0.38
N GLN A 47 -9.07 -12.97 -1.60
CA GLN A 47 -8.05 -12.78 -2.64
C GLN A 47 -8.31 -11.48 -3.40
N ILE A 48 -7.24 -10.90 -3.91
CA ILE A 48 -7.25 -9.74 -4.81
C ILE A 48 -6.57 -10.17 -6.10
N ASN A 49 -7.23 -9.94 -7.22
CA ASN A 49 -6.73 -10.35 -8.53
C ASN A 49 -5.97 -9.23 -9.21
N GLU A 50 -5.10 -9.60 -10.16
CA GLU A 50 -4.35 -8.65 -10.97
C GLU A 50 -5.30 -7.65 -11.65
N GLY A 51 -4.96 -6.36 -11.59
CA GLY A 51 -5.74 -5.27 -12.18
C GLY A 51 -7.00 -4.88 -11.42
N GLN A 52 -7.25 -5.49 -10.26
CA GLN A 52 -8.43 -5.20 -9.45
C GLN A 52 -8.21 -4.01 -8.52
N ILE A 53 -9.20 -3.12 -8.43
CA ILE A 53 -9.27 -2.13 -7.36
C ILE A 53 -10.09 -2.75 -6.23
N PHE A 54 -9.47 -2.91 -5.07
CA PHE A 54 -10.08 -3.54 -3.90
C PHE A 54 -10.27 -2.52 -2.79
N GLY A 55 -11.51 -2.37 -2.31
CA GLY A 55 -11.85 -1.46 -1.22
C GLY A 55 -12.26 -2.21 0.04
N MET A 56 -11.78 -1.71 1.19
CA MET A 56 -12.18 -2.22 2.50
C MET A 56 -13.01 -1.17 3.23
N LEU A 57 -14.24 -1.53 3.59
CA LEU A 57 -15.17 -0.66 4.32
C LEU A 57 -15.43 -1.22 5.72
N GLY A 58 -15.69 -0.32 6.66
CA GLY A 58 -16.00 -0.69 8.03
C GLY A 58 -15.64 0.40 9.03
N PRO A 59 -16.13 0.31 10.25
CA PRO A 59 -15.86 1.31 11.30
C PRO A 59 -14.37 1.37 11.66
N ASN A 60 -13.99 2.44 12.35
CA ASN A 60 -12.62 2.59 12.85
C ASN A 60 -12.32 1.49 13.86
N GLY A 61 -11.10 0.97 13.83
CA GLY A 61 -10.64 -0.10 14.72
C GLY A 61 -11.01 -1.53 14.31
N VAL A 62 -11.72 -1.72 13.18
CA VAL A 62 -12.16 -3.07 12.74
C VAL A 62 -11.05 -3.91 12.09
N GLY A 63 -9.83 -3.37 11.97
CA GLY A 63 -8.71 -4.13 11.42
C GLY A 63 -8.31 -3.77 9.98
N LYS A 64 -8.89 -2.73 9.38
CA LYS A 64 -8.54 -2.34 7.99
C LYS A 64 -7.04 -2.06 7.83
N SER A 65 -6.49 -1.18 8.67
CA SER A 65 -5.05 -0.85 8.63
C SER A 65 -4.17 -2.05 8.98
N THR A 66 -4.70 -2.95 9.81
CA THR A 66 -4.03 -4.20 10.19
C THR A 66 -3.78 -5.08 8.96
N ILE A 67 -4.75 -5.17 8.04
CA ILE A 67 -4.60 -5.94 6.80
C ILE A 67 -3.46 -5.36 5.95
N PHE A 68 -3.39 -4.03 5.81
CA PHE A 68 -2.27 -3.39 5.09
C PHE A 68 -0.92 -3.67 5.76
N ASN A 69 -0.88 -3.60 7.10
CA ASN A 69 0.35 -3.88 7.85
C ASN A 69 0.80 -5.35 7.70
N LEU A 70 -0.15 -6.28 7.56
CA LEU A 70 0.14 -7.69 7.28
C LEU A 70 0.68 -7.88 5.86
N ILE A 71 0.10 -7.20 4.87
CA ILE A 71 0.57 -7.26 3.47
C ILE A 71 1.99 -6.70 3.36
N THR A 72 2.23 -5.55 3.97
CA THR A 72 3.55 -4.91 3.93
C THR A 72 4.60 -5.64 4.77
N GLY A 73 4.18 -6.44 5.76
CA GLY A 73 5.08 -7.16 6.64
C GLY A 73 5.49 -6.39 7.89
N LEU A 74 4.81 -5.27 8.17
CA LEU A 74 5.03 -4.51 9.41
C LEU A 74 4.61 -5.30 10.65
N ILE A 75 3.65 -6.21 10.47
CA ILE A 75 3.21 -7.14 11.52
C ILE A 75 3.06 -8.53 10.91
N THR A 76 3.08 -9.55 11.77
CA THR A 76 2.97 -10.96 11.39
C THR A 76 1.68 -11.55 11.99
N PRO A 77 0.93 -12.37 11.24
CA PRO A 77 -0.26 -13.00 11.79
C PRO A 77 0.10 -14.10 12.80
N LYS A 78 -0.83 -14.44 13.67
CA LYS A 78 -0.68 -15.54 14.61
C LYS A 78 -0.87 -16.90 13.92
N HIS A 79 -1.79 -16.95 12.97
CA HIS A 79 -2.10 -18.15 12.17
C HIS A 79 -2.47 -17.75 10.75
N GLY A 80 -2.41 -18.71 9.84
CA GLY A 80 -2.79 -18.53 8.45
C GLY A 80 -1.59 -18.21 7.57
N LYS A 81 -1.87 -17.96 6.28
CA LYS A 81 -0.84 -17.64 5.27
C LYS A 81 -1.24 -16.39 4.49
N ILE A 82 -0.22 -15.66 4.07
CA ILE A 82 -0.39 -14.51 3.17
C ILE A 82 0.51 -14.76 1.98
N LYS A 83 -0.07 -14.76 0.77
CA LYS A 83 0.70 -14.95 -0.45
C LYS A 83 0.63 -13.69 -1.31
N ILE A 84 1.73 -13.39 -1.98
CA ILE A 84 1.79 -12.38 -3.04
C ILE A 84 2.36 -13.08 -4.27
N ASN A 85 1.64 -13.01 -5.40
CA ASN A 85 1.98 -13.72 -6.64
C ASN A 85 2.19 -15.23 -6.40
N GLY A 86 1.33 -15.83 -5.54
CA GLY A 86 1.37 -17.26 -5.22
C GLY A 86 2.45 -17.67 -4.22
N GLU A 87 3.33 -16.77 -3.81
CA GLU A 87 4.43 -17.07 -2.88
C GLU A 87 4.11 -16.60 -1.47
N ASP A 88 4.30 -17.46 -0.47
CA ASP A 88 4.11 -17.14 0.95
C ASP A 88 5.12 -16.04 1.35
N VAL A 89 4.58 -14.89 1.81
CA VAL A 89 5.41 -13.73 2.13
C VAL A 89 5.77 -13.62 3.60
N LEU A 90 5.31 -14.51 4.46
CA LEU A 90 5.58 -14.42 5.90
C LEU A 90 7.08 -14.50 6.21
N LYS A 91 7.85 -15.20 5.38
CA LYS A 91 9.31 -15.32 5.50
C LYS A 91 10.09 -14.08 5.03
N TYR A 92 9.41 -13.10 4.40
CA TYR A 92 10.07 -11.92 3.83
C TYR A 92 9.83 -10.69 4.69
N PRO A 93 10.90 -10.03 5.15
CA PRO A 93 10.77 -8.74 5.84
C PRO A 93 10.30 -7.64 4.88
N VAL A 94 9.89 -6.50 5.44
CA VAL A 94 9.27 -5.37 4.73
C VAL A 94 10.04 -4.98 3.46
N TYR A 95 11.36 -4.76 3.59
CA TYR A 95 12.19 -4.27 2.48
C TYR A 95 12.26 -5.26 1.32
N LEU A 96 12.22 -6.57 1.61
CA LEU A 96 12.21 -7.59 0.56
C LEU A 96 10.85 -7.69 -0.10
N ARG A 97 9.75 -7.47 0.62
CA ARG A 97 8.41 -7.44 0.01
C ARG A 97 8.32 -6.28 -0.98
N THR A 98 8.80 -5.10 -0.62
CA THR A 98 8.84 -3.94 -1.52
C THR A 98 9.68 -4.24 -2.76
N LYS A 99 10.92 -4.74 -2.56
CA LYS A 99 11.86 -4.97 -3.66
C LYS A 99 11.43 -6.11 -4.59
N LYS A 100 11.08 -7.28 -4.00
CA LYS A 100 10.78 -8.51 -4.76
C LYS A 100 9.38 -8.47 -5.38
N PHE A 101 8.37 -8.08 -4.61
CA PHE A 101 6.97 -8.14 -5.05
C PHE A 101 6.42 -6.80 -5.52
N LYS A 102 7.26 -5.75 -5.52
CA LYS A 102 6.87 -4.40 -5.96
C LYS A 102 5.68 -3.84 -5.19
N VAL A 103 5.61 -4.15 -3.89
CA VAL A 103 4.54 -3.65 -3.02
C VAL A 103 4.85 -2.19 -2.66
N GLY A 104 4.01 -1.27 -3.13
CA GLY A 104 4.04 0.13 -2.70
C GLY A 104 3.02 0.37 -1.59
N TYR A 105 3.35 1.23 -0.64
CA TYR A 105 2.46 1.57 0.46
C TYR A 105 2.42 3.08 0.67
N VAL A 106 1.23 3.65 0.60
CA VAL A 106 1.00 5.06 0.91
C VAL A 106 0.33 5.12 2.29
N PRO A 107 1.04 5.63 3.31
CA PRO A 107 0.46 5.71 4.66
C PRO A 107 -0.63 6.76 4.76
N GLN A 108 -1.49 6.64 5.78
CA GLN A 108 -2.55 7.62 6.05
C GLN A 108 -1.96 8.98 6.44
N TYR A 109 -0.86 8.97 7.18
CA TYR A 109 -0.16 10.16 7.66
C TYR A 109 1.34 10.00 7.46
N GLY A 110 2.04 11.11 7.20
CA GLY A 110 3.49 11.10 7.04
C GLY A 110 3.93 10.55 5.68
N GLY A 111 5.06 9.89 5.66
CA GLY A 111 5.67 9.34 4.45
C GLY A 111 6.60 10.33 3.73
N PHE A 112 6.92 11.46 4.37
CA PHE A 112 7.80 12.50 3.84
C PHE A 112 8.54 13.23 4.98
N PHE A 113 9.61 13.90 4.63
CA PHE A 113 10.43 14.69 5.56
C PHE A 113 9.86 16.12 5.64
N ASN A 114 9.31 16.47 6.78
CA ASN A 114 8.58 17.71 6.99
C ASN A 114 9.40 18.98 6.69
N ASP A 115 10.68 18.99 7.06
CA ASP A 115 11.54 20.16 6.94
C ASP A 115 12.30 20.26 5.62
N LEU A 116 12.23 19.22 4.79
CA LEU A 116 12.76 19.26 3.42
C LEU A 116 11.71 19.86 2.48
N THR A 117 12.20 20.47 1.38
CA THR A 117 11.30 20.91 0.33
C THR A 117 10.65 19.70 -0.36
N LEU A 118 9.60 19.94 -1.13
CA LEU A 118 8.99 18.88 -1.94
C LEU A 118 10.03 18.25 -2.86
N ASN A 119 10.84 19.08 -3.54
CA ASN A 119 11.89 18.60 -4.44
C ASN A 119 12.95 17.78 -3.70
N ASP A 120 13.38 18.22 -2.51
CA ASP A 120 14.38 17.47 -1.73
C ASP A 120 13.83 16.13 -1.23
N ASN A 121 12.54 16.07 -0.91
CA ASN A 121 11.88 14.80 -0.59
C ASN A 121 11.96 13.82 -1.77
N LEU A 122 11.60 14.27 -2.98
CA LEU A 122 11.69 13.44 -4.18
C LEU A 122 13.13 13.02 -4.46
N ARG A 123 14.08 13.95 -4.30
CA ARG A 123 15.52 13.66 -4.47
C ARG A 123 15.99 12.59 -3.50
N ALA A 124 15.67 12.72 -2.21
CA ALA A 124 16.11 11.77 -1.19
C ALA A 124 15.67 10.34 -1.50
N ILE A 125 14.42 10.16 -1.96
CA ILE A 125 13.90 8.84 -2.32
C ILE A 125 14.52 8.37 -3.65
N SER A 126 14.64 9.25 -4.63
CA SER A 126 15.18 8.88 -5.95
C SER A 126 16.64 8.40 -5.83
N GLU A 127 17.42 8.96 -4.92
CA GLU A 127 18.82 8.55 -4.68
C GLU A 127 18.91 7.12 -4.13
N ILE A 128 17.88 6.65 -3.44
CA ILE A 128 17.83 5.28 -2.91
C ILE A 128 17.46 4.28 -4.01
N VAL A 129 16.58 4.67 -4.96
CA VAL A 129 15.96 3.72 -5.90
C VAL A 129 16.50 3.80 -7.33
N ILE A 130 17.15 4.90 -7.71
CA ILE A 130 17.67 5.12 -9.07
C ILE A 130 19.17 5.46 -8.98
N GLU A 131 20.01 4.62 -9.56
CA GLU A 131 21.46 4.81 -9.51
C GLU A 131 21.95 5.96 -10.40
N ASP A 132 21.38 6.08 -11.60
CA ASP A 132 21.78 7.10 -12.58
C ASP A 132 21.24 8.48 -12.21
N LYS A 133 22.12 9.48 -12.16
CA LYS A 133 21.79 10.85 -11.77
C LYS A 133 20.86 11.55 -12.76
N ASN A 134 21.07 11.32 -14.07
CA ASN A 134 20.25 11.96 -15.09
C ASN A 134 18.83 11.39 -15.08
N MET A 135 18.71 10.07 -14.96
CA MET A 135 17.43 9.40 -14.83
C MET A 135 16.67 9.85 -13.57
N ARG A 136 17.39 10.13 -12.46
CA ARG A 136 16.76 10.69 -11.26
C ARG A 136 16.09 12.03 -11.56
N GLN A 137 16.85 12.95 -12.19
CA GLN A 137 16.33 14.28 -12.48
C GLN A 137 15.14 14.20 -13.46
N GLU A 138 15.25 13.44 -14.52
CA GLU A 138 14.16 13.22 -15.47
C GLU A 138 12.90 12.68 -14.76
N ARG A 139 13.09 11.72 -13.85
CA ARG A 139 11.97 11.14 -13.09
C ARG A 139 11.31 12.16 -12.15
N ILE A 140 12.12 12.98 -11.48
CA ILE A 140 11.62 14.05 -10.60
C ILE A 140 10.80 15.06 -11.41
N ASP A 141 11.36 15.54 -12.53
CA ASP A 141 10.69 16.53 -13.39
C ASP A 141 9.37 15.97 -13.96
N TYR A 142 9.37 14.71 -14.38
CA TYR A 142 8.17 14.01 -14.83
C TYR A 142 7.11 13.97 -13.74
N LEU A 143 7.50 13.60 -12.49
CA LEU A 143 6.54 13.50 -11.39
C LEU A 143 6.00 14.87 -10.98
N LEU A 144 6.86 15.89 -10.93
CA LEU A 144 6.43 17.27 -10.65
C LEU A 144 5.38 17.73 -11.65
N SER A 145 5.62 17.50 -12.94
CA SER A 145 4.69 17.87 -14.01
C SER A 145 3.41 17.04 -13.93
N LYS A 146 3.53 15.72 -13.84
CA LYS A 146 2.38 14.80 -13.83
C LYS A 146 1.40 15.10 -12.70
N PHE A 147 1.92 15.49 -11.53
CA PHE A 147 1.10 15.77 -10.35
C PHE A 147 0.82 17.28 -10.15
N GLU A 148 1.26 18.12 -11.08
CA GLU A 148 1.06 19.58 -11.04
C GLU A 148 1.64 20.20 -9.75
N LEU A 149 2.89 19.85 -9.44
CA LEU A 149 3.58 20.27 -8.22
C LEU A 149 4.75 21.23 -8.48
N GLU A 150 5.01 21.61 -9.75
CA GLU A 150 6.14 22.48 -10.11
C GLU A 150 6.15 23.78 -9.31
N ASN A 151 5.00 24.41 -9.16
CA ASN A 151 4.87 25.71 -8.49
C ASN A 151 5.18 25.65 -7.00
N VAL A 152 5.15 24.46 -6.40
CA VAL A 152 5.41 24.28 -4.96
C VAL A 152 6.66 23.42 -4.70
N LYS A 153 7.47 23.16 -5.71
CA LYS A 153 8.63 22.28 -5.57
C LYS A 153 9.65 22.73 -4.52
N ASN A 154 9.75 24.06 -4.29
CA ASN A 154 10.65 24.66 -3.32
C ASN A 154 10.00 24.91 -1.96
N VAL A 155 8.73 24.55 -1.78
CA VAL A 155 8.02 24.71 -0.51
C VAL A 155 8.33 23.53 0.40
N LYS A 156 8.64 23.81 1.68
CA LYS A 156 8.85 22.74 2.67
C LYS A 156 7.57 21.91 2.83
N ALA A 157 7.73 20.59 2.94
CA ALA A 157 6.61 19.64 2.95
C ALA A 157 5.59 19.95 4.06
N LYS A 158 6.03 20.46 5.21
CA LYS A 158 5.11 20.82 6.30
C LYS A 158 4.08 21.89 5.90
N PHE A 159 4.43 22.77 4.95
CA PHE A 159 3.57 23.87 4.50
C PHE A 159 2.68 23.53 3.30
N LEU A 160 2.84 22.35 2.71
CA LEU A 160 2.01 21.88 1.61
C LEU A 160 0.57 21.63 2.08
N SER A 161 -0.39 21.83 1.19
CA SER A 161 -1.79 21.47 1.45
C SER A 161 -1.94 19.95 1.63
N GLY A 162 -3.05 19.51 2.22
CA GLY A 162 -3.33 18.08 2.41
C GLY A 162 -3.28 17.28 1.10
N GLY A 163 -3.84 17.84 0.03
CA GLY A 163 -3.82 17.22 -1.29
C GLY A 163 -2.41 17.12 -1.85
N GLN A 164 -1.61 18.20 -1.74
CA GLN A 164 -0.22 18.20 -2.18
C GLN A 164 0.63 17.21 -1.39
N LYS A 165 0.42 17.09 -0.07
CA LYS A 165 1.09 16.07 0.75
C LYS A 165 0.77 14.66 0.28
N LYS A 166 -0.49 14.39 -0.08
CA LYS A 166 -0.89 13.08 -0.60
C LYS A 166 -0.26 12.79 -1.97
N LYS A 167 -0.15 13.80 -2.84
CA LYS A 167 0.54 13.66 -4.12
C LYS A 167 2.04 13.39 -3.93
N LEU A 168 2.67 14.03 -2.92
CA LEU A 168 4.09 13.81 -2.61
C LEU A 168 4.36 12.39 -2.14
N VAL A 169 3.54 11.80 -1.28
CA VAL A 169 3.69 10.43 -0.78
C VAL A 169 3.39 9.40 -1.86
N UNK A 170 2.37 9.68 -2.84
CA UNK A 170 2.02 8.99 -3.57
C UNK A 170 2.70 8.78 -4.49
#